data_26b7054b51e5d976a6f7e4a217bd52be
#
_entry.id   26b7054b51e5d976a6f7e4a217bd52be
#
_cell.length_a   1.000
_cell.length_b   1.000
_cell.length_c   1.000
_cell.angle_alpha   90.00
_cell.angle_beta   90.00
_cell.angle_gamma   90.00
#
_symmetry.space_group_name_H-M   'P 1'
#
loop_
_entity.id
_entity.type
_entity.pdbx_description
1 polymer ?
#
loop_
_entity_poly.entity_id
_entity_poly.type
_entity_poly.pdbx_seq_one_letter_code
_entity_poly.pdbx_strand_id
1 'polypeptide(L)'
;MTTTPPSVFGNVRLGYIVIETNKFADWRRFGQDAIGMHYDDTLPDVTRFRLDDNECRFLLQRGPAEDVTALGWRLDDHDTFDEILSRVTRHGVPVTEGTAEEAALRGVERLVRFPGPNGLAQEIFTRAHTSSTAPSRRHRAGDDARDASNLKCYCRTY
;
A
#
# COMPACT_ATOMS: atom_id res chain seq x y z
N MET A 1 -9.12 35.18 -17.38
CA MET A 1 -7.85 34.91 -16.70
C MET A 1 -7.83 33.44 -16.34
N THR A 2 -7.10 32.63 -17.05
CA THR A 2 -6.91 31.18 -16.76
C THR A 2 -5.90 31.07 -15.64
N THR A 3 -6.38 30.92 -14.41
CA THR A 3 -5.50 30.66 -13.27
C THR A 3 -4.96 29.25 -13.43
N THR A 4 -3.65 29.11 -13.59
CA THR A 4 -3.00 27.79 -13.58
C THR A 4 -3.26 27.14 -12.21
N PRO A 5 -3.80 25.92 -12.16
CA PRO A 5 -4.05 25.27 -10.89
C PRO A 5 -2.73 25.06 -10.12
N PRO A 6 -2.77 25.12 -8.78
CA PRO A 6 -1.56 24.94 -7.97
C PRO A 6 -0.90 23.58 -8.25
N SER A 7 0.43 23.55 -8.20
CA SER A 7 1.17 22.31 -8.41
C SER A 7 1.01 21.41 -7.18
N VAL A 8 0.69 20.15 -7.41
CA VAL A 8 0.70 19.10 -6.37
C VAL A 8 1.97 18.25 -6.43
N PHE A 9 2.92 18.63 -7.28
CA PHE A 9 4.18 17.90 -7.45
C PHE A 9 4.99 17.87 -6.14
N GLY A 10 5.40 16.68 -5.76
CA GLY A 10 6.14 16.45 -4.52
C GLY A 10 5.27 16.18 -3.29
N ASN A 11 3.97 16.50 -3.34
CA ASN A 11 3.03 16.36 -2.21
C ASN A 11 2.20 15.06 -2.29
N VAL A 12 2.44 14.22 -3.29
CA VAL A 12 1.71 12.97 -3.52
C VAL A 12 2.68 11.81 -3.54
N ARG A 13 2.40 10.77 -2.75
CA ARG A 13 3.24 9.57 -2.63
C ARG A 13 2.38 8.32 -2.58
N LEU A 14 2.91 7.21 -3.10
CA LEU A 14 2.25 5.93 -2.91
C LEU A 14 2.26 5.58 -1.41
N GLY A 15 1.09 5.37 -0.86
CA GLY A 15 0.90 5.01 0.54
C GLY A 15 0.77 3.51 0.75
N TYR A 16 -0.15 2.87 0.03
CA TYR A 16 -0.39 1.44 0.08
C TYR A 16 -0.92 0.88 -1.25
N ILE A 17 -0.91 -0.43 -1.35
CA ILE A 17 -1.47 -1.19 -2.48
C ILE A 17 -2.50 -2.17 -1.93
N VAL A 18 -3.66 -2.27 -2.57
CA VAL A 18 -4.67 -3.29 -2.27
C VAL A 18 -4.60 -4.38 -3.34
N ILE A 19 -4.48 -5.61 -2.89
CA ILE A 19 -4.39 -6.80 -3.74
C ILE A 19 -5.52 -7.74 -3.37
N GLU A 20 -6.27 -8.19 -4.36
CA GLU A 20 -7.25 -9.25 -4.19
C GLU A 20 -6.62 -10.58 -4.57
N THR A 21 -6.70 -11.58 -3.67
CA THR A 21 -6.06 -12.87 -3.87
C THR A 21 -6.71 -13.97 -3.03
N ASN A 22 -6.61 -15.21 -3.47
CA ASN A 22 -6.88 -16.41 -2.67
C ASN A 22 -5.60 -17.09 -2.15
N LYS A 23 -4.41 -16.59 -2.52
CA LYS A 23 -3.09 -17.18 -2.21
C LYS A 23 -2.44 -16.60 -0.96
N PHE A 24 -3.21 -16.44 0.12
CA PHE A 24 -2.72 -15.82 1.38
C PHE A 24 -1.46 -16.49 1.93
N ALA A 25 -1.40 -17.83 1.91
CA ALA A 25 -0.24 -18.56 2.43
C ALA A 25 1.03 -18.28 1.62
N ASP A 26 0.91 -18.20 0.30
CA ASP A 26 2.04 -17.90 -0.58
C ASP A 26 2.52 -16.46 -0.40
N TRP A 27 1.58 -15.52 -0.28
CA TRP A 27 1.89 -14.12 0.00
C TRP A 27 2.57 -13.92 1.35
N ARG A 28 2.11 -14.63 2.42
CA ARG A 28 2.77 -14.57 3.74
C ARG A 28 4.20 -15.08 3.66
N ARG A 29 4.40 -16.24 3.06
CA ARG A 29 5.74 -16.82 2.88
C ARG A 29 6.64 -15.88 2.07
N PHE A 30 6.17 -15.40 0.93
CA PHE A 30 6.93 -14.48 0.09
C PHE A 30 7.23 -13.17 0.81
N GLY A 31 6.23 -12.55 1.42
CA GLY A 31 6.38 -11.28 2.12
C GLY A 31 7.33 -11.37 3.30
N GLN A 32 7.19 -12.41 4.13
CA GLN A 32 8.01 -12.57 5.33
C GLN A 32 9.41 -13.11 5.02
N ASP A 33 9.49 -14.18 4.23
CA ASP A 33 10.75 -14.92 4.06
C ASP A 33 11.64 -14.32 2.96
N ALA A 34 11.04 -13.81 1.87
CA ALA A 34 11.80 -13.26 0.75
C ALA A 34 12.05 -11.76 0.90
N ILE A 35 11.06 -10.98 1.34
CA ILE A 35 11.16 -9.51 1.42
C ILE A 35 11.45 -9.04 2.85
N GLY A 36 11.06 -9.80 3.87
CA GLY A 36 11.23 -9.42 5.27
C GLY A 36 10.14 -8.47 5.79
N MET A 37 8.97 -8.48 5.16
CA MET A 37 7.82 -7.71 5.62
C MET A 37 7.26 -8.27 6.93
N HIS A 38 6.75 -7.38 7.78
CA HIS A 38 5.92 -7.78 8.90
C HIS A 38 4.46 -7.89 8.45
N TYR A 39 3.73 -8.93 8.87
CA TYR A 39 2.33 -9.07 8.54
C TYR A 39 1.43 -9.15 9.78
N ASP A 40 0.20 -8.73 9.63
CA ASP A 40 -0.89 -8.82 10.59
C ASP A 40 -2.09 -9.49 9.90
N ASP A 41 -2.56 -10.60 10.45
CA ASP A 41 -3.67 -11.41 9.98
C ASP A 41 -4.73 -11.63 11.05
N THR A 42 -4.90 -10.66 11.93
CA THR A 42 -5.92 -10.73 13.01
C THR A 42 -7.35 -10.78 12.50
N LEU A 43 -7.57 -10.36 11.25
CA LEU A 43 -8.88 -10.41 10.60
C LEU A 43 -8.98 -11.59 9.62
N PRO A 44 -10.11 -12.31 9.60
CA PRO A 44 -10.35 -13.33 8.59
C PRO A 44 -10.39 -12.68 7.20
N ASP A 45 -9.85 -13.37 6.19
CA ASP A 45 -9.88 -12.93 4.78
C ASP A 45 -9.16 -11.61 4.48
N VAL A 46 -8.34 -11.11 5.41
CA VAL A 46 -7.52 -9.92 5.26
C VAL A 46 -6.14 -10.16 5.86
N THR A 47 -5.10 -9.74 5.15
CA THR A 47 -3.73 -9.69 5.70
C THR A 47 -3.13 -8.33 5.35
N ARG A 48 -2.56 -7.66 6.34
CA ARG A 48 -1.81 -6.41 6.13
C ARG A 48 -0.32 -6.69 6.22
N PHE A 49 0.44 -6.14 5.27
CA PHE A 49 1.90 -6.12 5.35
C PHE A 49 2.40 -4.70 5.53
N ARG A 50 3.44 -4.57 6.33
CA ARG A 50 4.17 -3.33 6.53
C ARG A 50 5.67 -3.52 6.34
N LEU A 51 6.32 -2.46 5.87
CA LEU A 51 7.76 -2.38 5.64
C LEU A 51 8.42 -1.31 6.53
N ASP A 52 7.60 -0.45 7.10
CA ASP A 52 7.98 0.72 7.89
C ASP A 52 7.00 0.96 9.05
N ASP A 53 6.98 2.16 9.60
CA ASP A 53 6.13 2.51 10.74
C ASP A 53 4.65 2.65 10.39
N ASN A 54 4.27 2.68 9.10
CA ASN A 54 2.85 2.71 8.73
C ASN A 54 2.21 1.34 8.96
N GLU A 55 0.95 1.34 9.39
CA GLU A 55 0.23 0.10 9.70
C GLU A 55 -0.06 -0.78 8.48
N CYS A 56 -0.12 -0.18 7.29
CA CYS A 56 -0.41 -0.89 6.05
C CYS A 56 0.41 -0.34 4.89
N ARG A 57 1.08 -1.25 4.15
CA ARG A 57 1.71 -0.98 2.85
C ARG A 57 1.13 -1.86 1.76
N PHE A 58 0.78 -3.09 2.11
CA PHE A 58 0.04 -4.00 1.24
C PHE A 58 -1.15 -4.52 2.03
N LEU A 59 -2.33 -4.36 1.47
CA LEU A 59 -3.56 -4.95 1.98
C LEU A 59 -3.96 -6.09 1.06
N LEU A 60 -3.93 -7.31 1.57
CA LEU A 60 -4.49 -8.46 0.88
C LEU A 60 -5.94 -8.65 1.31
N GLN A 61 -6.83 -8.79 0.36
CA GLN A 61 -8.23 -9.12 0.58
C GLN A 61 -8.58 -10.39 -0.21
N ARG A 62 -9.44 -11.24 0.36
CA ARG A 62 -9.85 -12.46 -0.33
C ARG A 62 -10.72 -12.13 -1.52
N GLY A 63 -10.39 -12.73 -2.65
CA GLY A 63 -11.19 -12.64 -3.86
C GLY A 63 -10.48 -13.25 -5.08
N PRO A 64 -11.19 -13.38 -6.20
CA PRO A 64 -10.75 -14.13 -7.38
C PRO A 64 -9.85 -13.35 -8.34
N ALA A 65 -9.67 -12.04 -8.18
CA ALA A 65 -8.98 -11.22 -9.19
C ALA A 65 -7.50 -11.58 -9.36
N GLU A 66 -6.82 -12.02 -8.27
CA GLU A 66 -5.37 -12.30 -8.25
C GLU A 66 -4.55 -11.13 -8.82
N ASP A 67 -4.94 -9.90 -8.48
CA ASP A 67 -4.37 -8.68 -9.04
C ASP A 67 -4.48 -7.50 -8.05
N VAL A 68 -3.82 -6.40 -8.41
CA VAL A 68 -3.96 -5.11 -7.73
C VAL A 68 -5.35 -4.53 -8.03
N THR A 69 -6.11 -4.22 -6.99
CA THR A 69 -7.47 -3.68 -7.12
C THR A 69 -7.58 -2.21 -6.74
N ALA A 70 -6.65 -1.70 -5.92
CA ALA A 70 -6.58 -0.28 -5.61
C ALA A 70 -5.16 0.20 -5.30
N LEU A 71 -4.91 1.48 -5.57
CA LEU A 71 -3.71 2.20 -5.16
C LEU A 71 -4.10 3.33 -4.20
N GLY A 72 -3.48 3.38 -3.03
CA GLY A 72 -3.67 4.43 -2.04
C GLY A 72 -2.58 5.49 -2.14
N TRP A 73 -2.96 6.72 -2.43
CA TRP A 73 -2.07 7.87 -2.54
C TRP A 73 -2.13 8.70 -1.27
N ARG A 74 -1.01 8.79 -0.60
CA ARG A 74 -0.84 9.69 0.54
C ARG A 74 -0.57 11.10 0.05
N LEU A 75 -1.32 12.05 0.58
CA LEU A 75 -1.17 13.48 0.34
C LEU A 75 -0.60 14.13 1.60
N ASP A 76 0.34 15.06 1.42
CA ASP A 76 1.09 15.63 2.55
C ASP A 76 0.22 16.57 3.41
N ASP A 77 -0.82 17.17 2.83
CA ASP A 77 -1.71 18.12 3.51
C ASP A 77 -3.14 18.09 2.97
N HIS A 78 -4.04 18.75 3.68
CA HIS A 78 -5.45 18.89 3.31
C HIS A 78 -5.68 19.77 2.08
N ASP A 79 -4.86 20.77 1.85
CA ASP A 79 -4.99 21.66 0.69
C ASP A 79 -4.73 20.88 -0.61
N THR A 80 -3.70 20.03 -0.59
CA THR A 80 -3.41 19.09 -1.70
C THR A 80 -4.56 18.10 -1.90
N PHE A 81 -5.16 17.60 -0.82
CA PHE A 81 -6.31 16.69 -0.87
C PHE A 81 -7.51 17.38 -1.55
N ASP A 82 -7.87 18.56 -1.10
CA ASP A 82 -9.01 19.30 -1.62
C ASP A 82 -8.79 19.72 -3.09
N GLU A 83 -7.57 20.09 -3.45
CA GLU A 83 -7.23 20.42 -4.83
C GLU A 83 -7.37 19.21 -5.76
N ILE A 84 -6.86 18.03 -5.39
CA ILE A 84 -6.99 16.82 -6.20
C ILE A 84 -8.45 16.41 -6.30
N LEU A 85 -9.18 16.42 -5.20
CA LEU A 85 -10.61 16.10 -5.18
C LEU A 85 -11.42 17.04 -6.10
N SER A 86 -11.13 18.34 -6.04
CA SER A 86 -11.72 19.34 -6.92
C SER A 86 -11.44 19.07 -8.40
N ARG A 87 -10.19 18.70 -8.73
CA ARG A 87 -9.82 18.36 -10.12
C ARG A 87 -10.55 17.12 -10.62
N VAL A 88 -10.56 16.05 -9.84
CA VAL A 88 -11.24 14.80 -10.17
C VAL A 88 -12.72 15.03 -10.42
N THR A 89 -13.39 15.76 -9.53
CA THR A 89 -14.81 16.11 -9.64
C THR A 89 -15.08 16.97 -10.86
N ARG A 90 -14.23 17.97 -11.12
CA ARG A 90 -14.35 18.89 -12.27
C ARG A 90 -14.22 18.17 -13.61
N HIS A 91 -13.45 17.07 -13.65
CA HIS A 91 -13.36 16.21 -14.83
C HIS A 91 -14.50 15.18 -14.93
N GLY A 92 -15.51 15.27 -14.08
CA GLY A 92 -16.69 14.41 -14.13
C GLY A 92 -16.42 12.97 -13.69
N VAL A 93 -15.29 12.70 -13.01
CA VAL A 93 -14.99 11.37 -12.48
C VAL A 93 -15.81 11.17 -11.20
N PRO A 94 -16.56 10.06 -11.07
CA PRO A 94 -17.35 9.78 -9.87
C PRO A 94 -16.43 9.55 -8.67
N VAL A 95 -16.80 10.15 -7.54
CA VAL A 95 -16.03 10.07 -6.28
C VAL A 95 -16.90 9.41 -5.22
N THR A 96 -16.30 8.50 -4.46
CA THR A 96 -16.97 7.78 -3.35
C THR A 96 -16.14 7.93 -2.09
N GLU A 97 -16.78 8.32 -1.00
CA GLU A 97 -16.17 8.29 0.34
C GLU A 97 -16.04 6.84 0.80
N GLY A 98 -14.86 6.46 1.32
CA GLY A 98 -14.68 5.16 1.95
C GLY A 98 -15.36 5.08 3.32
N THR A 99 -15.76 3.86 3.73
CA THR A 99 -16.32 3.66 5.07
C THR A 99 -15.23 3.70 6.15
N ALA A 100 -15.64 3.84 7.41
CA ALA A 100 -14.72 3.80 8.54
C ALA A 100 -13.99 2.46 8.63
N GLU A 101 -14.67 1.36 8.32
CA GLU A 101 -14.08 0.02 8.28
C GLU A 101 -13.02 -0.09 7.16
N GLU A 102 -13.32 0.42 5.98
CA GLU A 102 -12.35 0.45 4.86
C GLU A 102 -11.12 1.28 5.20
N ALA A 103 -11.30 2.42 5.86
CA ALA A 103 -10.19 3.26 6.31
C ALA A 103 -9.35 2.54 7.38
N ALA A 104 -9.99 1.89 8.35
CA ALA A 104 -9.30 1.12 9.39
C ALA A 104 -8.50 -0.06 8.82
N LEU A 105 -9.02 -0.77 7.80
CA LEU A 105 -8.29 -1.84 7.11
C LEU A 105 -7.01 -1.34 6.45
N ARG A 106 -7.00 -0.12 5.98
CA ARG A 106 -5.85 0.53 5.32
C ARG A 106 -4.91 1.26 6.29
N GLY A 107 -5.28 1.32 7.56
CA GLY A 107 -4.54 2.08 8.57
C GLY A 107 -4.53 3.58 8.29
N VAL A 108 -5.65 4.14 7.85
CA VAL A 108 -5.81 5.57 7.56
C VAL A 108 -7.03 6.15 8.28
N GLU A 109 -7.05 7.45 8.52
CA GLU A 109 -8.19 8.11 9.19
C GLU A 109 -9.42 8.21 8.27
N ARG A 110 -9.19 8.49 7.01
CA ARG A 110 -10.21 8.73 5.99
C ARG A 110 -9.62 8.46 4.61
N LEU A 111 -10.44 7.96 3.71
CA LEU A 111 -10.08 7.84 2.30
C LEU A 111 -11.25 8.24 1.38
N VAL A 112 -10.89 8.70 0.19
CA VAL A 112 -11.83 8.95 -0.91
C VAL A 112 -11.36 8.15 -2.10
N ARG A 113 -12.29 7.52 -2.82
CA ARG A 113 -12.03 6.62 -3.94
C ARG A 113 -12.65 7.15 -5.24
N PHE A 114 -11.92 6.96 -6.33
CA PHE A 114 -12.39 7.22 -7.69
C PHE A 114 -11.72 6.26 -8.68
N PRO A 115 -12.35 5.94 -9.82
CA PRO A 115 -11.75 5.06 -10.82
C PRO A 115 -10.65 5.76 -11.59
N GLY A 116 -9.56 5.05 -11.86
CA GLY A 116 -8.56 5.43 -12.86
C GLY A 116 -9.03 5.12 -14.29
N PRO A 117 -8.30 5.56 -15.32
CA PRO A 117 -8.67 5.35 -16.72
C PRO A 117 -8.84 3.88 -17.13
N ASN A 118 -8.13 2.99 -16.49
CA ASN A 118 -8.20 1.54 -16.71
C ASN A 118 -9.17 0.80 -15.77
N GLY A 119 -9.97 1.55 -14.98
CA GLY A 119 -10.87 0.99 -13.97
C GLY A 119 -10.22 0.66 -12.64
N LEU A 120 -8.89 0.72 -12.51
CA LEU A 120 -8.20 0.52 -11.23
C LEU A 120 -8.61 1.61 -10.25
N ALA A 121 -9.04 1.21 -9.05
CA ALA A 121 -9.43 2.19 -8.03
C ALA A 121 -8.22 3.01 -7.57
N GLN A 122 -8.41 4.32 -7.51
CA GLN A 122 -7.48 5.27 -6.91
C GLN A 122 -8.08 5.73 -5.60
N GLU A 123 -7.33 5.61 -4.51
CA GLU A 123 -7.72 6.06 -3.19
C GLU A 123 -6.80 7.17 -2.74
N ILE A 124 -7.32 8.26 -2.19
CA ILE A 124 -6.52 9.37 -1.65
C ILE A 124 -6.80 9.53 -0.16
N PHE A 125 -5.74 9.84 0.61
CA PHE A 125 -5.80 10.06 2.05
C PHE A 125 -4.68 11.00 2.51
N THR A 126 -4.83 11.64 3.68
CA THR A 126 -3.82 12.58 4.21
C THR A 126 -3.02 12.00 5.37
N ARG A 127 -3.65 11.19 6.24
CA ARG A 127 -3.02 10.65 7.44
C ARG A 127 -3.09 9.13 7.47
N ALA A 128 -1.93 8.52 7.70
CA ALA A 128 -1.83 7.08 7.99
C ALA A 128 -1.58 6.88 9.49
N HIS A 129 -2.16 5.82 10.04
CA HIS A 129 -1.83 5.38 11.38
C HIS A 129 -0.42 4.79 11.41
N THR A 130 0.32 5.10 12.46
CA THR A 130 1.64 4.51 12.71
C THR A 130 1.54 3.48 13.82
N SER A 131 2.13 2.32 13.59
CA SER A 131 2.20 1.27 14.60
C SER A 131 3.30 1.60 15.61
N SER A 132 2.94 1.66 16.90
CA SER A 132 3.90 1.79 18.00
C SER A 132 4.68 0.51 18.28
N THR A 133 4.25 -0.62 17.70
CA THR A 133 4.94 -1.90 17.86
C THR A 133 6.09 -1.97 16.87
N ALA A 134 7.32 -1.78 17.35
CA ALA A 134 8.50 -2.06 16.56
C ALA A 134 8.43 -3.50 16.04
N PRO A 135 8.73 -3.76 14.75
CA PRO A 135 8.82 -5.12 14.26
C PRO A 135 9.84 -5.85 15.12
N SER A 136 9.41 -6.92 15.78
CA SER A 136 10.33 -7.77 16.52
C SER A 136 11.36 -8.29 15.52
N ARG A 137 12.57 -7.76 15.59
CA ARG A 137 13.72 -8.38 14.91
C ARG A 137 13.83 -9.76 15.50
N ARG A 138 13.32 -10.77 14.83
CA ARG A 138 13.73 -12.13 15.13
C ARG A 138 15.21 -12.16 14.81
N HIS A 139 16.04 -12.04 15.88
CA HIS A 139 17.43 -12.43 15.80
C HIS A 139 17.42 -13.85 15.24
N ARG A 140 17.97 -14.04 14.06
CA ARG A 140 18.55 -15.34 13.73
C ARG A 140 19.64 -15.58 14.77
N ALA A 141 19.25 -16.29 15.81
CA ALA A 141 20.22 -16.91 16.70
C ALA A 141 20.80 -18.11 15.95
N GLY A 142 22.09 -18.20 15.91
CA GLY A 142 22.83 -19.42 15.55
C GLY A 142 23.29 -19.46 14.12
N ASP A 143 24.50 -19.23 14.08
CA ASP A 143 25.63 -20.18 13.89
C ASP A 143 25.89 -20.56 12.46
N ASP A 144 27.03 -20.21 12.19
CA ASP A 144 28.20 -20.86 11.64
C ASP A 144 28.71 -20.26 10.35
N ALA A 145 29.87 -19.66 10.57
CA ALA A 145 30.88 -19.50 9.56
C ALA A 145 31.08 -20.81 8.81
N ARG A 146 30.85 -20.81 7.52
CA ARG A 146 31.61 -21.54 6.49
C ARG A 146 30.91 -21.41 5.16
N ASP A 147 31.65 -20.82 4.31
CA ASP A 147 31.77 -21.02 2.87
C ASP A 147 31.40 -19.84 1.99
N ALA A 148 32.38 -18.96 1.89
CA ALA A 148 32.41 -17.94 0.86
C ALA A 148 33.05 -18.54 -0.42
N SER A 149 32.28 -19.38 -1.12
CA SER A 149 32.68 -19.80 -2.47
C SER A 149 31.50 -20.38 -3.22
N ASN A 150 30.66 -19.55 -3.81
CA ASN A 150 29.90 -19.81 -5.05
C ASN A 150 28.75 -18.81 -5.27
N LEU A 151 29.06 -17.52 -5.38
CA LEU A 151 28.13 -16.60 -6.02
C LEU A 151 28.45 -16.54 -7.51
N LYS A 152 27.86 -17.43 -8.30
CA LYS A 152 27.75 -17.24 -9.73
C LYS A 152 26.57 -16.30 -10.01
N CYS A 153 26.91 -15.05 -10.34
CA CYS A 153 25.97 -14.12 -10.94
C CYS A 153 25.41 -14.68 -12.25
N TYR A 154 24.12 -14.98 -12.27
CA TYR A 154 23.39 -15.16 -13.52
C TYR A 154 22.80 -13.83 -13.96
N CYS A 155 23.59 -13.03 -14.65
CA CYS A 155 23.07 -12.02 -15.55
C CYS A 155 22.69 -12.71 -16.86
N ARG A 156 21.41 -12.87 -17.12
CA ARG A 156 20.90 -13.17 -18.48
C ARG A 156 20.34 -11.89 -19.06
N THR A 157 21.04 -11.42 -20.05
CA THR A 157 20.61 -10.40 -21.03
C THR A 157 19.43 -10.92 -21.85
N TYR A 158 18.39 -10.11 -21.94
CA TYR A 158 17.48 -10.05 -23.09
C TYR A 158 17.43 -8.62 -23.59
#